data_e791409bfba3dde1808008e4243ba667
#
_entry.id   e791409bfba3dde1808008e4243ba667
#
_cell.length_a   1.000
_cell.length_b   1.000
_cell.length_c   1.000
_cell.angle_alpha   90.00
_cell.angle_beta   90.00
_cell.angle_gamma   90.00
#
_symmetry.space_group_name_H-M   'P 1'
#
loop_
_entity.id
_entity.type
_entity.pdbx_description
1 polymer ?
#
loop_
_entity_poly.entity_id
_entity_poly.type
_entity_poly.pdbx_seq_one_letter_code
_entity_poly.pdbx_strand_id
1 'polypeptide(L)'
;MKNTAKNKNRTLITLAAAAALLSGCYAVPVGPNGEVVVVTPAPTYPAQAPAAAPAPAWPATLYARLYPVNEEANATGVLTGTVTNLQTGKGRFALNMHGETLVGEATRVGSQERRGVANAYGRNGTYMSCEYLMNTPYQGTGTCTLSNGARYSVHVGS
;
A
#
# COMPACT_ATOMS: atom_id res chain seq x y z
N MET A 1 45.73 6.31 30.05
CA MET A 1 45.90 7.62 29.38
C MET A 1 44.53 8.02 28.93
N LYS A 2 43.83 8.81 29.71
CA LYS A 2 43.65 10.28 29.66
C LYS A 2 43.36 10.77 28.22
N ASN A 3 42.11 11.14 27.90
CA ASN A 3 41.72 12.55 27.92
C ASN A 3 40.19 12.73 27.78
N THR A 4 39.73 13.45 28.74
CA THR A 4 38.48 14.17 28.93
C THR A 4 38.45 15.39 27.99
N ALA A 5 37.33 15.67 27.35
CA ALA A 5 36.97 17.03 26.93
C ALA A 5 35.45 17.22 26.99
N LYS A 6 35.09 17.84 28.07
CA LYS A 6 33.83 18.49 28.43
C LYS A 6 33.71 19.78 27.62
N ASN A 7 32.63 20.00 26.90
CA ASN A 7 32.29 21.34 26.49
C ASN A 7 30.79 21.63 26.76
N LYS A 8 30.58 22.40 27.80
CA LYS A 8 29.35 23.10 28.15
C LYS A 8 29.33 24.39 27.32
N ASN A 9 28.35 24.60 26.49
CA ASN A 9 27.94 25.93 26.11
C ASN A 9 26.46 26.10 26.38
N ARG A 10 26.18 26.67 27.52
CA ARG A 10 24.90 27.30 27.87
C ARG A 10 24.87 28.63 27.13
N THR A 11 24.00 28.79 26.19
CA THR A 11 23.64 30.11 25.69
C THR A 11 22.19 30.36 26.07
N LEU A 12 22.04 31.19 27.08
CA LEU A 12 20.78 31.85 27.44
C LEU A 12 20.43 32.79 26.28
N ILE A 13 19.33 32.54 25.58
CA ILE A 13 18.72 33.51 24.69
C ILE A 13 17.44 33.99 25.37
N THR A 14 17.53 35.25 25.82
CA THR A 14 16.47 36.06 26.39
C THR A 14 15.30 36.22 25.44
N LEU A 15 14.10 35.89 25.91
CA LEU A 15 12.83 36.21 25.28
C LEU A 15 12.63 37.74 25.23
N ALA A 16 12.58 38.33 24.06
CA ALA A 16 11.97 39.62 23.81
C ALA A 16 10.58 39.41 23.24
N ALA A 17 9.57 39.59 24.09
CA ALA A 17 8.17 39.60 23.67
C ALA A 17 7.87 40.96 23.02
N ALA A 18 7.76 41.02 21.72
CA ALA A 18 7.20 42.13 20.96
C ALA A 18 5.72 41.88 20.76
N ALA A 19 4.86 42.44 21.61
CA ALA A 19 3.43 42.52 21.41
C ALA A 19 3.15 43.61 20.36
N ALA A 20 2.93 43.21 19.11
CA ALA A 20 2.41 44.08 18.07
C ALA A 20 0.88 44.17 18.24
N LEU A 21 0.40 45.26 18.82
CA LEU A 21 -1.00 45.64 18.82
C LEU A 21 -1.36 46.08 17.40
N LEU A 22 -1.90 45.18 16.60
CA LEU A 22 -2.58 45.52 15.36
C LEU A 22 -3.98 46.04 15.71
N SER A 23 -4.06 47.38 15.89
CA SER A 23 -5.33 48.10 15.86
C SER A 23 -5.88 48.08 14.42
N GLY A 24 -6.60 47.00 14.07
CA GLY A 24 -7.34 46.95 12.83
C GLY A 24 -8.46 47.96 12.83
N CYS A 25 -8.40 48.97 11.94
CA CYS A 25 -9.52 49.83 11.66
C CYS A 25 -10.65 48.98 11.06
N TYR A 26 -11.73 48.79 11.81
CA TYR A 26 -12.94 48.09 11.34
C TYR A 26 -13.75 49.09 10.52
N ALA A 27 -13.81 48.93 9.22
CA ALA A 27 -14.67 49.69 8.34
C ALA A 27 -16.05 49.01 8.32
N VAL A 28 -17.07 49.69 8.86
CA VAL A 28 -18.43 49.19 8.80
C VAL A 28 -19.05 49.64 7.46
N PRO A 29 -19.46 48.74 6.56
CA PRO A 29 -20.13 49.13 5.34
C PRO A 29 -21.51 49.71 5.66
N VAL A 30 -21.76 50.94 5.27
CA VAL A 30 -23.05 51.62 5.38
C VAL A 30 -23.78 51.49 4.04
N GLY A 31 -25.00 51.02 4.06
CA GLY A 31 -25.85 50.98 2.89
C GLY A 31 -26.26 52.37 2.41
N PRO A 32 -26.82 52.54 1.21
CA PRO A 32 -27.15 53.83 0.61
C PRO A 32 -28.18 54.69 1.38
N ASN A 33 -28.82 54.11 2.39
CA ASN A 33 -29.78 54.81 3.27
C ASN A 33 -29.25 55.05 4.70
N GLY A 34 -27.93 54.90 4.91
CA GLY A 34 -27.31 55.10 6.24
C GLY A 34 -27.54 53.95 7.25
N GLU A 35 -28.09 52.83 6.82
CA GLU A 35 -28.33 51.67 7.65
C GLU A 35 -27.07 50.84 7.81
N VAL A 36 -26.71 50.47 9.07
CA VAL A 36 -25.54 49.63 9.37
C VAL A 36 -25.84 48.17 9.02
N VAL A 37 -25.21 47.66 7.97
CA VAL A 37 -25.35 46.26 7.60
C VAL A 37 -24.50 45.40 8.55
N VAL A 38 -25.16 44.73 9.51
CA VAL A 38 -24.53 43.75 10.38
C VAL A 38 -24.27 42.49 9.56
N VAL A 39 -23.04 42.33 9.06
CA VAL A 39 -22.62 41.08 8.41
C VAL A 39 -22.35 40.04 9.53
N THR A 40 -23.32 39.19 9.80
CA THR A 40 -23.10 38.00 10.61
C THR A 40 -22.17 37.08 9.87
N PRO A 41 -20.97 36.72 10.44
CA PRO A 41 -20.13 35.75 9.79
C PRO A 41 -20.87 34.41 9.68
N ALA A 42 -20.92 33.87 8.47
CA ALA A 42 -21.52 32.55 8.24
C ALA A 42 -20.77 31.52 9.13
N PRO A 43 -21.51 30.60 9.78
CA PRO A 43 -20.84 29.56 10.58
C PRO A 43 -19.85 28.77 9.70
N THR A 44 -18.57 28.91 9.99
CA THR A 44 -17.52 28.07 9.40
C THR A 44 -17.71 26.66 9.94
N TYR A 45 -18.38 25.81 9.17
CA TYR A 45 -18.34 24.37 9.44
C TYR A 45 -16.89 23.91 9.26
N PRO A 46 -16.30 23.19 10.22
CA PRO A 46 -15.01 22.60 10.01
C PRO A 46 -15.11 21.69 8.78
N ALA A 47 -14.24 21.91 7.80
CA ALA A 47 -14.16 21.05 6.63
C ALA A 47 -13.98 19.61 7.13
N GLN A 48 -14.99 18.76 6.95
CA GLN A 48 -14.86 17.34 7.25
C GLN A 48 -13.73 16.80 6.39
N ALA A 49 -12.67 16.33 7.05
CA ALA A 49 -11.64 15.58 6.37
C ALA A 49 -12.31 14.45 5.56
N PRO A 50 -11.90 14.19 4.31
CA PRO A 50 -12.44 13.09 3.54
C PRO A 50 -12.37 11.83 4.41
N ALA A 51 -13.50 11.15 4.58
CA ALA A 51 -13.54 9.90 5.31
C ALA A 51 -12.53 8.95 4.68
N ALA A 52 -11.57 8.47 5.47
CA ALA A 52 -10.61 7.50 5.01
C ALA A 52 -11.39 6.32 4.41
N ALA A 53 -11.01 5.90 3.19
CA ALA A 53 -11.62 4.74 2.56
C ALA A 53 -11.54 3.56 3.54
N PRO A 54 -12.61 2.77 3.71
CA PRO A 54 -12.59 1.63 4.62
C PRO A 54 -11.43 0.70 4.25
N ALA A 55 -10.64 0.33 5.25
CA ALA A 55 -9.58 -0.65 5.06
C ALA A 55 -10.20 -1.95 4.51
N PRO A 56 -9.56 -2.61 3.52
CA PRO A 56 -10.10 -3.83 2.95
C PRO A 56 -10.32 -4.88 4.04
N ALA A 57 -11.50 -5.50 4.01
CA ALA A 57 -11.84 -6.56 4.94
C ALA A 57 -10.89 -7.75 4.77
N TRP A 58 -10.38 -8.32 5.85
CA TRP A 58 -9.58 -9.54 5.84
C TRP A 58 -10.48 -10.79 5.92
N PRO A 59 -10.07 -11.90 5.27
CA PRO A 59 -8.87 -12.09 4.46
C PRO A 59 -8.96 -11.40 3.09
N ALA A 60 -7.90 -10.63 2.73
CA ALA A 60 -7.83 -9.97 1.43
C ALA A 60 -7.46 -10.97 0.34
N THR A 61 -8.23 -10.98 -0.74
CA THR A 61 -7.91 -11.77 -1.95
C THR A 61 -7.37 -10.83 -3.02
N LEU A 62 -6.19 -11.14 -3.53
CA LEU A 62 -5.52 -10.44 -4.62
C LEU A 62 -5.62 -11.29 -5.89
N TYR A 63 -5.67 -10.63 -7.03
CA TYR A 63 -5.60 -11.31 -8.33
C TYR A 63 -4.14 -11.49 -8.75
N ALA A 64 -3.83 -12.63 -9.34
CA ALA A 64 -2.54 -12.91 -9.94
C ALA A 64 -2.72 -13.08 -11.45
N ARG A 65 -1.88 -12.39 -12.24
CA ARG A 65 -1.78 -12.55 -13.68
C ARG A 65 -0.39 -13.06 -14.01
N LEU A 66 -0.34 -14.12 -14.80
CA LEU A 66 0.90 -14.78 -15.21
C LEU A 66 1.05 -14.61 -16.71
N TYR A 67 2.08 -13.89 -17.11
CA TYR A 67 2.40 -13.60 -18.49
C TYR A 67 3.48 -14.56 -18.98
N PRO A 68 3.31 -15.24 -20.11
CA PRO A 68 4.29 -16.18 -20.61
C PRO A 68 5.60 -15.50 -20.99
N VAL A 69 6.73 -16.16 -20.69
CA VAL A 69 8.09 -15.62 -20.98
C VAL A 69 8.95 -16.61 -21.77
N ASN A 70 8.44 -17.79 -22.09
CA ASN A 70 9.10 -18.75 -22.97
C ASN A 70 8.09 -19.45 -23.88
N GLU A 71 8.57 -20.26 -24.82
CA GLU A 71 7.77 -20.88 -25.86
C GLU A 71 6.72 -21.84 -25.27
N GLU A 72 7.07 -22.65 -24.29
CA GLU A 72 6.16 -23.57 -23.61
C GLU A 72 5.01 -22.83 -22.91
N ALA A 73 5.29 -21.69 -22.33
CA ALA A 73 4.29 -20.84 -21.70
C ALA A 73 3.41 -20.12 -22.73
N ASN A 74 3.97 -19.72 -23.88
CA ASN A 74 3.22 -19.08 -24.95
C ASN A 74 2.15 -20.01 -25.53
N ALA A 75 2.43 -21.31 -25.60
CA ALA A 75 1.45 -22.30 -26.05
C ALA A 75 0.21 -22.37 -25.13
N THR A 76 0.38 -22.07 -23.84
CA THR A 76 -0.71 -22.03 -22.85
C THR A 76 -1.36 -20.65 -22.78
N GLY A 77 -0.61 -19.56 -23.05
CA GLY A 77 -1.07 -18.18 -22.96
C GLY A 77 -1.05 -17.62 -21.54
N VAL A 78 -1.77 -16.50 -21.36
CA VAL A 78 -1.87 -15.80 -20.07
C VAL A 78 -2.75 -16.60 -19.11
N LEU A 79 -2.27 -16.79 -17.89
CA LEU A 79 -3.00 -17.46 -16.82
C LEU A 79 -3.46 -16.45 -15.77
N THR A 80 -4.58 -16.77 -15.12
CA THR A 80 -5.12 -15.96 -14.02
C THR A 80 -5.34 -16.80 -12.78
N GLY A 81 -5.08 -16.21 -11.64
CA GLY A 81 -5.27 -16.86 -10.36
C GLY A 81 -5.59 -15.87 -9.24
N THR A 82 -5.68 -16.38 -8.04
CA THR A 82 -5.95 -15.61 -6.83
C THR A 82 -4.98 -16.00 -5.72
N VAL A 83 -4.64 -15.02 -4.89
CA VAL A 83 -3.89 -15.20 -3.64
C VAL A 83 -4.72 -14.64 -2.50
N THR A 84 -5.19 -15.50 -1.61
CA THR A 84 -5.91 -15.09 -0.39
C THR A 84 -4.93 -15.05 0.77
N ASN A 85 -4.71 -13.86 1.32
CA ASN A 85 -3.81 -13.68 2.47
C ASN A 85 -4.47 -14.18 3.75
N LEU A 86 -3.81 -15.12 4.45
CA LEU A 86 -4.29 -15.73 5.68
C LEU A 86 -3.78 -15.02 6.96
N GLN A 87 -3.10 -13.88 6.82
CA GLN A 87 -2.53 -13.06 7.92
C GLN A 87 -1.44 -13.75 8.77
N THR A 88 -1.13 -14.99 8.52
CA THR A 88 -0.14 -15.79 9.26
C THR A 88 1.24 -15.79 8.59
N GLY A 89 1.47 -14.89 7.62
CA GLY A 89 2.63 -14.94 6.73
C GLY A 89 2.47 -15.97 5.60
N LYS A 90 1.31 -16.60 5.52
CA LYS A 90 0.89 -17.54 4.48
C LYS A 90 -0.24 -16.98 3.66
N GLY A 91 -0.37 -17.44 2.43
CA GLY A 91 -1.49 -17.18 1.54
C GLY A 91 -1.93 -18.47 0.84
N ARG A 92 -3.21 -18.59 0.55
CA ARG A 92 -3.70 -19.63 -0.34
C ARG A 92 -3.60 -19.14 -1.77
N PHE A 93 -2.94 -19.91 -2.62
CA PHE A 93 -2.81 -19.64 -4.04
C PHE A 93 -3.70 -20.59 -4.84
N ALA A 94 -4.46 -20.05 -5.78
CA ALA A 94 -5.29 -20.84 -6.70
C ALA A 94 -5.17 -20.30 -8.12
N LEU A 95 -5.00 -21.19 -9.09
CA LEU A 95 -4.79 -20.87 -10.50
C LEU A 95 -5.60 -21.83 -11.38
N ASN A 96 -6.21 -21.32 -12.44
CA ASN A 96 -6.88 -22.14 -13.46
C ASN A 96 -6.01 -22.22 -14.71
N MET A 97 -5.77 -23.44 -15.18
CA MET A 97 -5.01 -23.72 -16.39
C MET A 97 -5.68 -24.83 -17.18
N HIS A 98 -6.20 -24.52 -18.36
CA HIS A 98 -6.86 -25.50 -19.26
C HIS A 98 -7.92 -26.41 -18.58
N GLY A 99 -8.70 -25.82 -17.65
CA GLY A 99 -9.71 -26.58 -16.89
C GLY A 99 -9.16 -27.35 -15.69
N GLU A 100 -7.85 -27.39 -15.48
CA GLU A 100 -7.24 -27.87 -14.24
C GLU A 100 -7.08 -26.72 -13.26
N THR A 101 -7.50 -26.94 -12.01
CA THR A 101 -7.25 -25.99 -10.91
C THR A 101 -6.02 -26.43 -10.13
N LEU A 102 -5.00 -25.59 -10.13
CA LEU A 102 -3.84 -25.74 -9.28
C LEU A 102 -4.09 -24.98 -7.96
N VAL A 103 -3.88 -25.65 -6.83
CA VAL A 103 -4.06 -25.06 -5.50
C VAL A 103 -2.77 -25.27 -4.70
N GLY A 104 -2.44 -24.26 -3.90
CA GLY A 104 -1.25 -24.34 -3.07
C GLY A 104 -1.12 -23.23 -2.06
N GLU A 105 0.07 -23.08 -1.52
CA GLU A 105 0.40 -22.06 -0.53
C GLU A 105 1.47 -21.11 -1.07
N ALA A 106 1.31 -19.85 -0.69
CA ALA A 106 2.34 -18.83 -0.77
C ALA A 106 2.85 -18.57 0.67
N THR A 107 4.15 -18.65 0.87
CA THR A 107 4.78 -18.46 2.19
C THR A 107 5.83 -17.38 2.09
N ARG A 108 5.82 -16.45 3.05
CA ARG A 108 6.84 -15.41 3.16
C ARG A 108 8.13 -16.02 3.69
N VAL A 109 9.26 -15.66 3.08
CA VAL A 109 10.59 -16.04 3.56
C VAL A 109 11.08 -14.96 4.51
N GLY A 110 11.12 -15.27 5.81
CA GLY A 110 11.49 -14.31 6.85
C GLY A 110 10.34 -13.37 7.28
N SER A 111 10.37 -12.95 8.54
CA SER A 111 9.30 -12.13 9.15
C SER A 111 9.28 -10.69 8.66
N GLN A 112 10.40 -10.17 8.15
CA GLN A 112 10.55 -8.79 7.68
C GLN A 112 10.73 -8.65 6.17
N GLU A 113 10.89 -9.76 5.45
CA GLU A 113 11.10 -9.74 4.02
C GLU A 113 9.76 -9.70 3.28
N ARG A 114 9.73 -8.90 2.22
CA ARG A 114 8.60 -8.87 1.28
C ARG A 114 8.68 -10.01 0.25
N ARG A 115 9.69 -10.86 0.35
CA ARG A 115 9.92 -12.01 -0.53
C ARG A 115 9.19 -13.23 -0.01
N GLY A 116 8.81 -14.09 -0.93
CA GLY A 116 8.24 -15.37 -0.59
C GLY A 116 8.31 -16.35 -1.75
N VAL A 117 7.90 -17.57 -1.45
CA VAL A 117 7.75 -18.65 -2.40
C VAL A 117 6.30 -19.10 -2.41
N ALA A 118 5.82 -19.55 -3.56
CA ALA A 118 4.52 -20.16 -3.68
C ALA A 118 4.64 -21.46 -4.48
N ASN A 119 3.95 -22.49 -4.01
CA ASN A 119 3.90 -23.77 -4.70
C ASN A 119 2.44 -24.16 -4.89
N ALA A 120 2.09 -24.70 -6.04
CA ALA A 120 0.74 -25.17 -6.33
C ALA A 120 0.76 -26.49 -7.09
N TYR A 121 -0.26 -27.29 -6.88
CA TYR A 121 -0.41 -28.62 -7.45
C TYR A 121 -1.81 -28.75 -8.08
N GLY A 122 -1.86 -29.35 -9.25
CA GLY A 122 -3.07 -29.75 -9.93
C GLY A 122 -3.34 -31.25 -9.76
N ARG A 123 -4.58 -31.65 -9.99
CA ARG A 123 -4.99 -33.06 -9.87
C ARG A 123 -4.36 -33.98 -10.95
N ASN A 124 -3.98 -33.41 -12.08
CA ASN A 124 -3.37 -34.14 -13.19
C ASN A 124 -1.83 -34.24 -13.05
N GLY A 125 -1.30 -33.90 -11.87
CA GLY A 125 0.16 -33.95 -11.60
C GLY A 125 0.92 -32.70 -12.04
N THR A 126 0.23 -31.68 -12.50
CA THR A 126 0.86 -30.37 -12.78
C THR A 126 1.37 -29.76 -11.47
N TYR A 127 2.63 -29.34 -11.48
CA TYR A 127 3.25 -28.65 -10.36
C TYR A 127 3.74 -27.27 -10.83
N MET A 128 3.61 -26.27 -9.96
CA MET A 128 4.13 -24.95 -10.18
C MET A 128 4.88 -24.45 -8.95
N SER A 129 6.04 -23.85 -9.19
CA SER A 129 6.85 -23.17 -8.17
C SER A 129 7.05 -21.72 -8.58
N CYS A 130 6.86 -20.82 -7.64
CA CYS A 130 7.01 -19.38 -7.85
C CYS A 130 7.89 -18.75 -6.78
N GLU A 131 8.62 -17.72 -7.18
CA GLU A 131 9.24 -16.75 -6.28
C GLU A 131 8.58 -15.40 -6.49
N TYR A 132 8.29 -14.69 -5.40
CA TYR A 132 7.62 -13.40 -5.49
C TYR A 132 8.23 -12.35 -4.56
N LEU A 133 8.04 -11.09 -4.92
CA LEU A 133 8.36 -9.92 -4.13
C LEU A 133 7.14 -9.02 -4.03
N MET A 134 6.67 -8.75 -2.82
CA MET A 134 5.60 -7.78 -2.59
C MET A 134 6.17 -6.36 -2.52
N ASN A 135 5.71 -5.46 -3.38
CA ASN A 135 6.09 -4.05 -3.36
C ASN A 135 5.27 -3.29 -2.31
N THR A 136 4.00 -3.64 -2.20
CA THR A 136 3.06 -3.15 -1.19
C THR A 136 2.31 -4.33 -0.57
N PRO A 137 1.50 -4.15 0.47
CA PRO A 137 0.63 -5.22 0.98
C PRO A 137 -0.34 -5.81 -0.06
N TYR A 138 -0.60 -5.08 -1.15
CA TYR A 138 -1.61 -5.42 -2.16
C TYR A 138 -1.06 -5.60 -3.58
N GLN A 139 0.25 -5.38 -3.79
CA GLN A 139 0.87 -5.47 -5.10
C GLN A 139 2.22 -6.15 -5.00
N GLY A 140 2.51 -6.99 -5.97
CA GLY A 140 3.77 -7.70 -6.07
C GLY A 140 4.07 -8.19 -7.48
N THR A 141 5.29 -8.64 -7.65
CA THR A 141 5.79 -9.25 -8.89
C THR A 141 6.52 -10.54 -8.57
N GLY A 142 6.69 -11.39 -9.56
CA GLY A 142 7.37 -12.65 -9.36
C GLY A 142 7.61 -13.41 -10.64
N THR A 143 8.13 -14.60 -10.49
CA THR A 143 8.33 -15.57 -11.57
C THR A 143 7.79 -16.93 -11.15
N CYS A 144 7.17 -17.65 -12.07
CA CYS A 144 6.70 -19.02 -11.86
C CYS A 144 7.26 -19.95 -12.91
N THR A 145 7.56 -21.17 -12.52
CA THR A 145 7.94 -22.27 -13.42
C THR A 145 7.03 -23.47 -13.17
N LEU A 146 6.49 -24.02 -14.23
CA LEU A 146 5.68 -25.22 -14.21
C LEU A 146 6.54 -26.47 -14.44
N SER A 147 6.00 -27.63 -14.06
CA SER A 147 6.68 -28.94 -14.23
C SER A 147 6.98 -29.31 -15.69
N ASN A 148 6.26 -28.75 -16.66
CA ASN A 148 6.52 -28.91 -18.09
C ASN A 148 7.56 -27.93 -18.66
N GLY A 149 8.20 -27.10 -17.83
CA GLY A 149 9.18 -26.10 -18.24
C GLY A 149 8.60 -24.73 -18.64
N ALA A 150 7.29 -24.56 -18.65
CA ALA A 150 6.66 -23.27 -18.94
C ALA A 150 7.01 -22.24 -17.84
N ARG A 151 7.45 -21.06 -18.27
CA ARG A 151 7.87 -19.96 -17.35
C ARG A 151 7.00 -18.74 -17.55
N TYR A 152 6.70 -18.09 -16.45
CA TYR A 152 5.82 -16.93 -16.39
C TYR A 152 6.40 -15.81 -15.55
N SER A 153 6.19 -14.56 -15.99
CA SER A 153 6.27 -13.39 -15.15
C SER A 153 4.93 -13.17 -14.46
N VAL A 154 4.95 -12.91 -13.17
CA VAL A 154 3.73 -12.80 -12.35
C VAL A 154 3.56 -11.37 -11.86
N HIS A 155 2.34 -10.87 -11.97
CA HIS A 155 1.88 -9.64 -11.33
C HIS A 155 0.73 -9.98 -10.40
N VAL A 156 0.86 -9.54 -9.15
CA VAL A 156 -0.17 -9.66 -8.12
C VAL A 156 -0.71 -8.27 -7.82
N GLY A 157 -2.01 -8.12 -7.78
CA GLY A 157 -2.65 -6.85 -7.48
C GLY A 157 -4.16 -6.99 -7.28
N SER A 158 -4.78 -5.90 -6.84
CA SER A 158 -6.24 -5.71 -6.71
C SER A 158 -6.74 -4.72 -7.74
#